data_5307ae5ec8283493b2074c9b315b2ddb
#
_entry.id   5307ae5ec8283493b2074c9b315b2ddb
#
_cell.length_a   1.000
_cell.length_b   1.000
_cell.length_c   1.000
_cell.angle_alpha   90.00
_cell.angle_beta   90.00
_cell.angle_gamma   90.00
#
_symmetry.space_group_name_H-M   'P 1'
#
loop_
_entity.id
_entity.type
_entity.pdbx_description
1 polymer ?
#
loop_
_entity_poly.entity_id
_entity_poly.type
_entity_poly.pdbx_seq_one_letter_code
_entity_poly.pdbx_strand_id
1 'polypeptide(L)'
;VPVYYHCTAFHKLSVEAPYHALTNGGHISYVEMDGDPLKNLDAFEKIVRYMHDIGNCVNRTDHAHSGAIMAMTILRSMGMDAKEIAVVIAAIGNHDEKTGTAVDAVSAALILADKTDVRRNRVRGRDRTKFDIHDRVNFAAISSVLQMDREKRQITLDIQLDDEICSVLDYFEIFLERMLMCRRAAEMLGCSFKLKANGSKVL
;
A
#
# COMPACT_ATOMS: atom_id res chain seq x y z
N VAL A 1 -6.42 12.00 17.02
CA VAL A 1 -5.09 11.43 17.20
C VAL A 1 -4.61 11.01 15.83
N PRO A 2 -3.54 11.62 15.29
CA PRO A 2 -3.07 11.25 13.97
C PRO A 2 -2.53 9.81 14.01
N VAL A 3 -3.11 8.97 13.18
CA VAL A 3 -2.65 7.59 13.00
C VAL A 3 -1.55 7.63 11.94
N TYR A 4 -0.32 7.76 12.39
CA TYR A 4 0.84 7.66 11.50
C TYR A 4 1.09 6.19 11.17
N TYR A 5 0.69 5.74 10.00
CA TYR A 5 1.15 4.48 9.42
C TYR A 5 2.41 4.77 8.60
N HIS A 6 3.55 4.36 9.10
CA HIS A 6 4.80 4.36 8.36
C HIS A 6 4.81 3.13 7.44
N CYS A 7 4.35 3.27 6.21
CA CYS A 7 4.55 2.24 5.21
C CYS A 7 5.95 2.37 4.59
N THR A 8 6.93 1.64 5.14
CA THR A 8 8.32 1.64 4.66
C THR A 8 8.48 1.00 3.28
N ALA A 9 7.52 0.16 2.87
CA ALA A 9 7.54 -0.49 1.55
C ALA A 9 7.33 0.52 0.41
N PHE A 10 6.46 1.51 0.62
CA PHE A 10 6.20 2.55 -0.38
C PHE A 10 7.46 3.32 -0.74
N HIS A 11 8.25 3.67 0.27
CA HIS A 11 9.52 4.37 0.08
C HIS A 11 10.53 3.57 -0.76
N LYS A 12 10.52 2.23 -0.67
CA LYS A 12 11.42 1.40 -1.47
C LYS A 12 11.01 1.26 -2.93
N LEU A 13 9.72 1.42 -3.24
CA LEU A 13 9.22 1.40 -4.62
C LEU A 13 9.48 2.72 -5.35
N SER A 14 9.56 3.84 -4.61
CA SER A 14 9.68 5.19 -5.15
C SER A 14 11.11 5.71 -5.26
N VAL A 15 12.06 5.22 -4.45
CA VAL A 15 13.38 5.87 -4.19
C VAL A 15 14.33 5.88 -5.37
N GLU A 16 14.04 5.20 -6.47
CA GLU A 16 15.04 5.08 -7.54
C GLU A 16 14.61 5.68 -8.89
N ALA A 17 13.52 6.40 -8.93
CA ALA A 17 13.17 7.19 -10.10
C ALA A 17 13.70 8.63 -9.92
N PRO A 18 14.32 9.26 -10.93
CA PRO A 18 14.84 10.61 -10.79
C PRO A 18 13.68 11.60 -10.75
N TYR A 19 13.44 12.18 -9.59
CA TYR A 19 12.37 13.15 -9.38
C TYR A 19 12.87 14.52 -9.09
N HIS A 20 12.33 15.44 -9.84
CA HIS A 20 12.15 16.80 -9.43
C HIS A 20 10.65 17.07 -9.27
N ALA A 21 10.06 16.64 -8.15
CA ALA A 21 8.79 17.21 -7.72
C ALA A 21 9.07 18.62 -7.28
N LEU A 22 8.86 19.57 -8.18
CA LEU A 22 8.97 20.99 -7.87
C LEU A 22 7.71 21.40 -7.10
N THR A 23 7.83 21.41 -5.78
CA THR A 23 6.90 22.18 -4.95
C THR A 23 7.35 23.64 -4.99
N ASN A 24 6.91 24.42 -5.95
CA ASN A 24 7.01 25.86 -5.91
C ASN A 24 5.82 26.43 -5.15
N GLY A 25 6.05 26.97 -3.95
CA GLY A 25 5.05 27.72 -3.20
C GLY A 25 3.80 26.98 -2.77
N GLY A 26 3.89 25.68 -2.51
CA GLY A 26 2.73 24.86 -2.07
C GLY A 26 1.82 24.40 -3.22
N HIS A 27 2.15 24.66 -4.45
CA HIS A 27 1.50 24.11 -5.64
C HIS A 27 2.20 22.82 -6.07
N ILE A 28 1.44 21.74 -6.24
CA ILE A 28 1.92 20.52 -6.88
C ILE A 28 1.86 20.80 -8.38
N SER A 29 3.03 20.92 -9.01
CA SER A 29 3.09 21.09 -10.46
C SER A 29 2.83 19.76 -11.13
N TYR A 30 1.90 19.74 -12.07
CA TYR A 30 1.64 18.61 -12.95
C TYR A 30 2.89 18.32 -13.80
N VAL A 31 3.42 17.12 -13.69
CA VAL A 31 4.40 16.61 -14.64
C VAL A 31 3.64 15.79 -15.67
N GLU A 32 3.69 16.23 -16.93
CA GLU A 32 3.05 15.52 -18.03
C GLU A 32 3.50 14.04 -18.02
N MET A 33 2.54 13.14 -18.03
CA MET A 33 2.83 11.70 -18.08
C MET A 33 3.38 11.38 -19.47
N ASP A 34 4.69 11.26 -19.59
CA ASP A 34 5.38 10.97 -20.85
C ASP A 34 5.36 9.48 -21.25
N GLY A 35 4.31 8.76 -20.88
CA GLY A 35 4.13 7.36 -21.23
C GLY A 35 4.81 6.35 -20.30
N ASP A 36 5.63 6.79 -19.34
CA ASP A 36 6.20 5.90 -18.32
C ASP A 36 5.41 6.02 -17.02
N PRO A 37 4.55 5.04 -16.67
CA PRO A 37 3.72 5.09 -15.47
C PRO A 37 4.53 5.14 -14.17
N LEU A 38 5.83 4.84 -14.20
CA LEU A 38 6.68 4.84 -13.02
C LEU A 38 7.29 6.21 -12.71
N LYS A 39 7.31 7.13 -13.69
CA LYS A 39 7.96 8.45 -13.50
C LYS A 39 7.23 9.39 -12.54
N ASN A 40 5.94 9.25 -12.36
CA ASN A 40 5.12 10.17 -11.56
C ASN A 40 4.71 9.60 -10.18
N LEU A 41 5.19 8.39 -9.83
CA LEU A 41 4.83 7.75 -8.55
C LEU A 41 5.16 8.61 -7.33
N ASP A 42 6.28 9.32 -7.37
CA ASP A 42 6.79 10.09 -6.22
C ASP A 42 5.92 11.30 -5.86
N ALA A 43 5.35 11.97 -6.85
CA ALA A 43 4.48 13.14 -6.63
C ALA A 43 3.17 12.73 -5.91
N PHE A 44 2.58 11.62 -6.30
CA PHE A 44 1.34 11.13 -5.74
C PHE A 44 1.53 10.27 -4.50
N GLU A 45 2.70 9.64 -4.35
CA GLU A 45 3.03 8.75 -3.23
C GLU A 45 2.72 9.38 -1.87
N LYS A 46 3.23 10.56 -1.64
CA LYS A 46 3.08 11.25 -0.34
C LYS A 46 1.62 11.54 -0.02
N ILE A 47 0.86 12.00 -1.02
CA ILE A 47 -0.55 12.34 -0.87
C ILE A 47 -1.37 11.08 -0.63
N VAL A 48 -1.21 10.09 -1.49
CA VAL A 48 -1.93 8.82 -1.42
C VAL A 48 -1.63 8.10 -0.11
N ARG A 49 -0.35 8.03 0.28
CA ARG A 49 0.09 7.44 1.55
C ARG A 49 -0.52 8.12 2.77
N TYR A 50 -0.65 9.45 2.72
CA TYR A 50 -1.20 10.20 3.84
C TYR A 50 -2.72 10.04 3.95
N MET A 51 -3.40 9.89 2.83
CA MET A 51 -4.85 10.01 2.74
C MET A 51 -5.59 8.69 2.52
N HIS A 52 -4.91 7.57 2.18
CA HIS A 52 -5.59 6.33 1.78
C HIS A 52 -6.59 5.82 2.83
N ASP A 53 -6.26 5.96 4.10
CA ASP A 53 -7.06 5.49 5.23
C ASP A 53 -7.91 6.59 5.89
N ILE A 54 -8.00 7.79 5.30
CA ILE A 54 -8.74 8.92 5.91
C ILE A 54 -10.23 8.59 6.14
N GLY A 55 -10.81 7.75 5.30
CA GLY A 55 -12.19 7.31 5.41
C GLY A 55 -12.50 6.50 6.67
N ASN A 56 -11.48 5.94 7.35
CA ASN A 56 -11.65 5.26 8.64
C ASN A 56 -12.19 6.20 9.75
N CYS A 57 -12.09 7.53 9.58
CA CYS A 57 -12.69 8.47 10.52
C CYS A 57 -14.23 8.49 10.42
N VAL A 58 -14.79 8.05 9.31
CA VAL A 58 -16.23 7.90 9.10
C VAL A 58 -16.68 6.50 9.53
N ASN A 59 -16.14 5.47 8.87
CA ASN A 59 -16.39 4.07 9.19
C ASN A 59 -15.31 3.18 8.59
N ARG A 60 -14.99 2.06 9.24
CA ARG A 60 -14.08 1.04 8.69
C ARG A 60 -14.67 0.38 7.45
N THR A 61 -15.98 0.12 7.45
CA THR A 61 -16.68 -0.40 6.28
C THR A 61 -16.71 0.69 5.22
N ASP A 62 -16.30 0.34 4.00
CA ASP A 62 -16.29 1.26 2.86
C ASP A 62 -15.36 2.48 3.00
N HIS A 63 -14.31 2.35 3.85
CA HIS A 63 -13.38 3.44 4.12
C HIS A 63 -12.61 3.92 2.87
N ALA A 64 -12.38 3.03 1.90
CA ALA A 64 -11.68 3.39 0.66
C ALA A 64 -12.51 4.38 -0.18
N HIS A 65 -13.80 4.13 -0.37
CA HIS A 65 -14.66 5.01 -1.14
C HIS A 65 -14.94 6.33 -0.41
N SER A 66 -15.28 6.29 0.88
CA SER A 66 -15.42 7.51 1.68
C SER A 66 -14.12 8.31 1.75
N GLY A 67 -12.98 7.64 1.86
CA GLY A 67 -11.67 8.26 1.82
C GLY A 67 -11.38 8.95 0.50
N ALA A 68 -11.73 8.35 -0.63
CA ALA A 68 -11.57 8.94 -1.95
C ALA A 68 -12.41 10.23 -2.11
N ILE A 69 -13.66 10.23 -1.63
CA ILE A 69 -14.52 11.41 -1.66
C ILE A 69 -13.97 12.54 -0.76
N MET A 70 -13.49 12.19 0.43
CA MET A 70 -12.87 13.16 1.34
C MET A 70 -11.59 13.74 0.75
N ALA A 71 -10.73 12.88 0.18
CA ALA A 71 -9.50 13.31 -0.50
C ALA A 71 -9.80 14.26 -1.66
N MET A 72 -10.78 13.94 -2.51
CA MET A 72 -11.23 14.82 -3.58
C MET A 72 -11.60 16.21 -3.07
N THR A 73 -12.39 16.28 -2.00
CA THR A 73 -12.84 17.55 -1.43
C THR A 73 -11.67 18.38 -0.89
N ILE A 74 -10.75 17.74 -0.17
CA ILE A 74 -9.59 18.40 0.42
C ILE A 74 -8.65 18.91 -0.68
N LEU A 75 -8.27 18.04 -1.62
CA LEU A 75 -7.32 18.38 -2.68
C LEU A 75 -7.86 19.46 -3.61
N ARG A 76 -9.16 19.43 -3.91
CA ARG A 76 -9.82 20.48 -4.67
C ARG A 76 -9.77 21.82 -3.94
N SER A 77 -9.99 21.85 -2.63
CA SER A 77 -9.89 23.07 -1.83
C SER A 77 -8.47 23.65 -1.76
N MET A 78 -7.46 22.77 -1.96
CA MET A 78 -6.03 23.14 -2.03
C MET A 78 -5.61 23.60 -3.42
N GLY A 79 -6.49 23.57 -4.43
CA GLY A 79 -6.21 24.02 -5.80
C GLY A 79 -5.49 22.97 -6.66
N MET A 80 -5.51 21.70 -6.28
CA MET A 80 -4.93 20.62 -7.09
C MET A 80 -5.70 20.45 -8.41
N ASP A 81 -4.98 20.15 -9.49
CA ASP A 81 -5.61 19.92 -10.80
C ASP A 81 -6.54 18.70 -10.79
N ALA A 82 -7.62 18.79 -11.57
CA ALA A 82 -8.64 17.75 -11.59
C ALA A 82 -8.12 16.39 -12.09
N LYS A 83 -7.15 16.36 -13.01
CA LYS A 83 -6.55 15.13 -13.51
C LYS A 83 -5.66 14.47 -12.46
N GLU A 84 -4.93 15.29 -11.69
CA GLU A 84 -4.13 14.80 -10.55
C GLU A 84 -5.03 14.25 -9.44
N ILE A 85 -6.09 14.97 -9.10
CA ILE A 85 -7.11 14.50 -8.14
C ILE A 85 -7.67 13.14 -8.59
N ALA A 86 -7.97 12.97 -9.88
CA ALA A 86 -8.51 11.72 -10.40
C ALA A 86 -7.57 10.53 -10.15
N VAL A 87 -6.27 10.69 -10.30
CA VAL A 87 -5.27 9.65 -10.00
C VAL A 87 -5.25 9.31 -8.51
N VAL A 88 -5.24 10.34 -7.64
CA VAL A 88 -5.21 10.14 -6.18
C VAL A 88 -6.46 9.42 -5.69
N ILE A 89 -7.65 9.87 -6.12
CA ILE A 89 -8.91 9.26 -5.67
C ILE A 89 -9.11 7.85 -6.25
N ALA A 90 -8.61 7.59 -7.47
CA ALA A 90 -8.61 6.25 -8.02
C ALA A 90 -7.74 5.30 -7.20
N ALA A 91 -6.54 5.73 -6.81
CA ALA A 91 -5.67 4.93 -5.96
C ALA A 91 -6.30 4.67 -4.58
N ILE A 92 -6.84 5.71 -3.93
CA ILE A 92 -7.48 5.59 -2.62
C ILE A 92 -8.73 4.70 -2.70
N GLY A 93 -9.61 4.93 -3.69
CA GLY A 93 -10.88 4.18 -3.82
C GLY A 93 -10.70 2.70 -4.12
N ASN A 94 -9.56 2.32 -4.70
CA ASN A 94 -9.28 0.95 -5.15
C ASN A 94 -8.26 0.19 -4.27
N HIS A 95 -7.89 0.69 -3.10
CA HIS A 95 -6.88 0.03 -2.27
C HIS A 95 -7.43 -1.07 -1.35
N ASP A 96 -8.73 -1.12 -1.09
CA ASP A 96 -9.33 -2.15 -0.21
C ASP A 96 -9.44 -3.50 -0.94
N GLU A 97 -9.02 -4.59 -0.27
CA GLU A 97 -8.97 -5.93 -0.86
C GLU A 97 -10.34 -6.51 -1.25
N LYS A 98 -11.43 -6.04 -0.64
CA LYS A 98 -12.78 -6.54 -0.88
C LYS A 98 -13.43 -5.91 -2.11
N THR A 99 -13.09 -4.66 -2.41
CA THR A 99 -13.80 -3.85 -3.41
C THR A 99 -12.91 -3.31 -4.50
N GLY A 100 -11.59 -3.33 -4.31
CA GLY A 100 -10.63 -2.67 -5.18
C GLY A 100 -9.74 -3.58 -6.01
N THR A 101 -9.06 -2.95 -6.93
CA THR A 101 -7.98 -3.55 -7.75
C THR A 101 -7.04 -2.45 -8.23
N ALA A 102 -5.82 -2.82 -8.64
CA ALA A 102 -4.91 -1.87 -9.26
C ALA A 102 -5.47 -1.39 -10.61
N VAL A 103 -5.69 -0.09 -10.75
CA VAL A 103 -6.22 0.55 -11.97
C VAL A 103 -5.16 1.34 -12.72
N ASP A 104 -4.08 1.71 -12.03
CA ASP A 104 -2.92 2.41 -12.56
C ASP A 104 -1.67 2.12 -11.73
N ALA A 105 -0.53 2.72 -12.08
CA ALA A 105 0.73 2.51 -11.39
C ALA A 105 0.73 3.06 -9.95
N VAL A 106 0.00 4.14 -9.69
CA VAL A 106 -0.09 4.76 -8.35
C VAL A 106 -0.92 3.86 -7.42
N SER A 107 -2.07 3.39 -7.88
CA SER A 107 -2.90 2.44 -7.14
C SER A 107 -2.17 1.12 -6.90
N ALA A 108 -1.41 0.62 -7.89
CA ALA A 108 -0.59 -0.58 -7.74
C ALA A 108 0.49 -0.41 -6.67
N ALA A 109 1.19 0.72 -6.67
CA ALA A 109 2.20 1.02 -5.66
C ALA A 109 1.59 1.14 -4.26
N LEU A 110 0.45 1.83 -4.11
CA LEU A 110 -0.28 1.92 -2.85
C LEU A 110 -0.67 0.55 -2.33
N ILE A 111 -1.28 -0.29 -3.17
CA ILE A 111 -1.71 -1.64 -2.80
C ILE A 111 -0.52 -2.46 -2.31
N LEU A 112 0.58 -2.49 -3.07
CA LEU A 112 1.78 -3.22 -2.67
C LEU A 112 2.30 -2.72 -1.32
N ALA A 113 2.36 -1.41 -1.12
CA ALA A 113 2.86 -0.82 0.10
C ALA A 113 1.98 -1.12 1.32
N ASP A 114 0.67 -0.96 1.19
CA ASP A 114 -0.29 -1.15 2.29
C ASP A 114 -0.49 -2.63 2.63
N LYS A 115 -0.70 -3.48 1.61
CA LYS A 115 -1.04 -4.89 1.83
C LYS A 115 0.14 -5.74 2.26
N THR A 116 1.37 -5.31 2.01
CA THR A 116 2.59 -6.00 2.47
C THR A 116 3.08 -5.51 3.84
N ASP A 117 2.47 -4.46 4.39
CA ASP A 117 2.85 -3.91 5.70
C ASP A 117 2.23 -4.72 6.85
N VAL A 118 2.74 -5.93 7.05
CA VAL A 118 2.36 -6.84 8.14
C VAL A 118 3.42 -6.77 9.23
N ARG A 119 3.07 -6.26 10.41
CA ARG A 119 4.05 -6.03 11.49
C ARG A 119 3.42 -6.17 12.87
N ARG A 120 4.22 -6.68 13.81
CA ARG A 120 3.86 -6.84 15.22
C ARG A 120 3.39 -5.54 15.89
N ASN A 121 3.98 -4.40 15.56
CA ASN A 121 3.63 -3.11 16.13
C ASN A 121 2.31 -2.50 15.60
N ARG A 122 1.65 -3.12 14.64
CA ARG A 122 0.29 -2.75 14.21
C ARG A 122 -0.76 -3.18 15.22
N VAL A 123 -0.47 -4.20 16.03
CA VAL A 123 -1.39 -4.67 17.07
C VAL A 123 -1.35 -3.72 18.26
N ARG A 124 -2.49 -3.09 18.55
CA ARG A 124 -2.60 -2.06 19.60
C ARG A 124 -2.94 -2.62 20.98
N GLY A 125 -3.53 -3.80 21.04
CA GLY A 125 -3.90 -4.47 22.28
C GLY A 125 -2.67 -5.00 23.01
N ARG A 126 -2.57 -4.77 24.33
CA ARG A 126 -1.52 -5.36 25.19
C ARG A 126 -1.93 -6.74 25.73
N ASP A 127 -3.22 -7.00 25.77
CA ASP A 127 -3.79 -8.24 26.28
C ASP A 127 -3.91 -9.26 25.15
N ARG A 128 -2.97 -10.19 25.08
CA ARG A 128 -2.91 -11.23 24.05
C ARG A 128 -4.09 -12.20 24.10
N THR A 129 -4.78 -12.29 25.23
CA THR A 129 -5.96 -13.18 25.37
C THR A 129 -7.17 -12.68 24.59
N LYS A 130 -7.14 -11.41 24.16
CA LYS A 130 -8.20 -10.74 23.38
C LYS A 130 -7.86 -10.57 21.91
N PHE A 131 -6.73 -11.14 21.48
CA PHE A 131 -6.35 -11.07 20.06
C PHE A 131 -7.35 -11.87 19.22
N ASP A 132 -7.89 -11.20 18.21
CA ASP A 132 -8.55 -11.89 17.12
C ASP A 132 -7.50 -12.57 16.22
N ILE A 133 -7.95 -13.29 15.20
CA ILE A 133 -7.06 -14.01 14.30
C ILE A 133 -6.16 -13.04 13.50
N HIS A 134 -6.65 -11.85 13.14
CA HIS A 134 -5.86 -10.82 12.44
C HIS A 134 -4.79 -10.25 13.35
N ASP A 135 -5.13 -9.98 14.62
CA ASP A 135 -4.18 -9.50 15.62
C ASP A 135 -3.07 -10.52 15.85
N ARG A 136 -3.42 -11.80 15.96
CA ARG A 136 -2.48 -12.90 16.17
C ARG A 136 -1.49 -13.00 15.02
N VAL A 137 -1.99 -12.97 13.77
CA VAL A 137 -1.14 -13.05 12.57
C VAL A 137 -0.22 -11.82 12.45
N ASN A 138 -0.75 -10.61 12.66
CA ASN A 138 0.08 -9.40 12.68
C ASN A 138 1.13 -9.43 13.80
N PHE A 139 0.77 -9.95 14.98
CA PHE A 139 1.68 -10.06 16.11
C PHE A 139 2.77 -11.10 15.89
N ALA A 140 2.50 -12.17 15.15
CA ALA A 140 3.48 -13.18 14.77
C ALA A 140 4.50 -12.65 13.75
N ALA A 141 4.19 -11.60 12.99
CA ALA A 141 5.10 -11.07 11.99
C ALA A 141 6.33 -10.40 12.65
N ILE A 142 7.49 -11.06 12.51
CA ILE A 142 8.80 -10.57 12.95
C ILE A 142 9.30 -9.53 11.95
N SER A 143 9.23 -9.85 10.66
CA SER A 143 9.57 -8.93 9.59
C SER A 143 8.71 -9.17 8.35
N SER A 144 8.49 -8.10 7.60
CA SER A 144 7.87 -8.12 6.28
C SER A 144 8.65 -7.17 5.39
N VAL A 145 9.34 -7.70 4.38
CA VAL A 145 10.25 -6.94 3.53
C VAL A 145 9.85 -7.11 2.07
N LEU A 146 9.51 -5.99 1.44
CA LEU A 146 9.27 -5.94 0.01
C LEU A 146 10.56 -5.56 -0.72
N GLN A 147 10.96 -6.37 -1.69
CA GLN A 147 12.17 -6.18 -2.49
C GLN A 147 11.80 -6.13 -3.97
N MET A 148 12.43 -5.22 -4.72
CA MET A 148 12.24 -5.10 -6.16
C MET A 148 13.57 -5.41 -6.87
N ASP A 149 13.54 -6.40 -7.75
CA ASP A 149 14.60 -6.70 -8.72
C ASP A 149 14.16 -6.14 -10.09
N ARG A 150 14.76 -5.02 -10.49
CA ARG A 150 14.40 -4.31 -11.73
C ARG A 150 14.79 -5.08 -12.97
N GLU A 151 15.96 -5.75 -12.95
CA GLU A 151 16.45 -6.49 -14.10
C GLU A 151 15.54 -7.68 -14.42
N LYS A 152 15.09 -8.38 -13.37
CA LYS A 152 14.17 -9.51 -13.50
C LYS A 152 12.69 -9.09 -13.55
N ARG A 153 12.39 -7.79 -13.37
CA ARG A 153 11.02 -7.31 -13.20
C ARG A 153 10.25 -8.14 -12.17
N GLN A 154 10.84 -8.27 -10.98
CA GLN A 154 10.30 -9.13 -9.93
C GLN A 154 10.17 -8.36 -8.63
N ILE A 155 9.00 -8.44 -8.03
CA ILE A 155 8.72 -7.95 -6.68
C ILE A 155 8.62 -9.16 -5.76
N THR A 156 9.44 -9.20 -4.72
CA THR A 156 9.46 -10.30 -3.76
C THR A 156 9.05 -9.77 -2.39
N LEU A 157 8.03 -10.35 -1.79
CA LEU A 157 7.68 -10.17 -0.40
C LEU A 157 8.33 -11.30 0.41
N ASP A 158 9.18 -10.96 1.37
CA ASP A 158 9.80 -11.89 2.30
C ASP A 158 9.25 -11.63 3.71
N ILE A 159 8.57 -12.64 4.27
CA ILE A 159 7.90 -12.57 5.56
C ILE A 159 8.56 -13.56 6.51
N GLN A 160 8.90 -13.08 7.70
CA GLN A 160 9.34 -13.93 8.81
C GLN A 160 8.25 -13.95 9.87
N LEU A 161 7.73 -15.12 10.15
CA LEU A 161 6.70 -15.37 11.14
C LEU A 161 7.29 -16.14 12.33
N ASP A 162 6.80 -15.83 13.50
CA ASP A 162 7.04 -16.58 14.72
C ASP A 162 6.11 -17.79 14.73
N ASP A 163 6.67 -18.96 14.41
CA ASP A 163 5.92 -20.22 14.25
C ASP A 163 5.27 -20.72 15.55
N GLU A 164 5.73 -20.21 16.72
CA GLU A 164 5.09 -20.51 18.01
C GLU A 164 3.76 -19.75 18.18
N ILE A 165 3.56 -18.66 17.44
CA ILE A 165 2.39 -17.79 17.52
C ILE A 165 1.40 -18.08 16.40
N CYS A 166 1.90 -18.25 15.17
CA CYS A 166 1.10 -18.38 13.97
C CYS A 166 1.85 -19.18 12.91
N SER A 167 1.21 -20.20 12.38
CA SER A 167 1.76 -20.95 11.25
C SER A 167 1.69 -20.15 9.95
N VAL A 168 2.49 -20.54 8.96
CA VAL A 168 2.42 -19.99 7.60
C VAL A 168 1.03 -20.23 7.00
N LEU A 169 0.36 -21.34 7.35
CA LEU A 169 -0.99 -21.65 6.87
C LEU A 169 -2.01 -20.66 7.43
N ASP A 170 -1.96 -20.35 8.73
CA ASP A 170 -2.84 -19.34 9.35
C ASP A 170 -2.68 -17.96 8.71
N TYR A 171 -1.42 -17.59 8.36
CA TYR A 171 -1.15 -16.36 7.64
C TYR A 171 -1.90 -16.31 6.30
N PHE A 172 -1.85 -17.40 5.53
CA PHE A 172 -2.51 -17.47 4.24
C PHE A 172 -4.03 -17.52 4.34
N GLU A 173 -4.56 -18.20 5.32
CA GLU A 173 -6.01 -18.22 5.57
C GLU A 173 -6.58 -16.81 5.72
N ILE A 174 -5.83 -15.93 6.38
CA ILE A 174 -6.26 -14.54 6.62
C ILE A 174 -5.90 -13.60 5.48
N PHE A 175 -4.71 -13.75 4.89
CA PHE A 175 -4.16 -12.75 3.97
C PHE A 175 -4.05 -13.22 2.51
N LEU A 176 -4.67 -14.33 2.15
CA LEU A 176 -4.63 -14.82 0.77
C LEU A 176 -5.16 -13.78 -0.23
N GLU A 177 -6.30 -13.15 0.06
CA GLU A 177 -6.88 -12.13 -0.83
C GLU A 177 -5.95 -10.93 -0.99
N ARG A 178 -5.27 -10.51 0.09
CA ARG A 178 -4.24 -9.45 0.03
C ARG A 178 -3.08 -9.84 -0.87
N MET A 179 -2.60 -11.07 -0.75
CA MET A 179 -1.49 -11.56 -1.59
C MET A 179 -1.89 -11.68 -3.06
N LEU A 180 -3.12 -12.10 -3.34
CA LEU A 180 -3.66 -12.10 -4.70
C LEU A 180 -3.80 -10.67 -5.26
N MET A 181 -4.20 -9.73 -4.44
CA MET A 181 -4.26 -8.31 -4.83
C MET A 181 -2.86 -7.75 -5.10
N CYS A 182 -1.87 -8.07 -4.26
CA CYS A 182 -0.47 -7.70 -4.49
C CYS A 182 0.07 -8.27 -5.79
N ARG A 183 -0.28 -9.51 -6.13
CA ARG A 183 0.11 -10.11 -7.41
C ARG A 183 -0.46 -9.34 -8.60
N ARG A 184 -1.76 -9.02 -8.58
CA ARG A 184 -2.37 -8.19 -9.63
C ARG A 184 -1.76 -6.80 -9.73
N ALA A 185 -1.42 -6.19 -8.59
CA ALA A 185 -0.73 -4.91 -8.55
C ALA A 185 0.69 -4.97 -9.14
N ALA A 186 1.44 -6.05 -8.86
CA ALA A 186 2.74 -6.25 -9.48
C ALA A 186 2.63 -6.45 -11.00
N GLU A 187 1.64 -7.21 -11.46
CA GLU A 187 1.34 -7.41 -12.89
C GLU A 187 1.00 -6.07 -13.59
N MET A 188 0.25 -5.18 -12.93
CA MET A 188 -0.02 -3.81 -13.43
C MET A 188 1.27 -3.01 -13.63
N LEU A 189 2.30 -3.22 -12.79
CA LEU A 189 3.62 -2.62 -12.93
C LEU A 189 4.54 -3.36 -13.91
N GLY A 190 4.03 -4.36 -14.62
CA GLY A 190 4.81 -5.21 -15.52
C GLY A 190 5.83 -6.10 -14.81
N CYS A 191 5.58 -6.44 -13.55
CA CYS A 191 6.44 -7.25 -12.69
C CYS A 191 5.77 -8.57 -12.29
N SER A 192 6.58 -9.59 -12.03
CA SER A 192 6.13 -10.82 -11.37
C SER A 192 6.14 -10.63 -9.85
N PHE A 193 5.16 -11.20 -9.16
CA PHE A 193 5.12 -11.23 -7.69
C PHE A 193 5.59 -12.57 -7.16
N LYS A 194 6.48 -12.52 -6.17
CA LYS A 194 6.98 -13.70 -5.44
C LYS A 194 6.77 -13.51 -3.95
N LEU A 195 6.50 -14.62 -3.28
CA LEU A 195 6.28 -14.64 -1.85
C LEU A 195 7.17 -15.70 -1.21
N LYS A 196 7.88 -15.30 -0.17
CA LYS A 196 8.65 -16.16 0.72
C LYS A 196 8.11 -16.04 2.13
N ALA A 197 8.00 -17.14 2.83
CA ALA A 197 7.64 -17.20 4.24
C ALA A 197 8.61 -18.12 4.98
N ASN A 198 9.22 -17.62 6.05
CA ASN A 198 10.22 -18.33 6.85
C ASN A 198 11.31 -18.98 5.99
N GLY A 199 11.81 -18.22 5.00
CA GLY A 199 12.87 -18.66 4.07
C GLY A 199 12.41 -19.60 2.94
N SER A 200 11.17 -20.12 3.00
CA SER A 200 10.63 -21.01 1.97
C SER A 200 9.87 -20.22 0.90
N LYS A 201 10.05 -20.60 -0.37
CA LYS A 201 9.27 -20.03 -1.47
C LYS A 201 7.85 -20.60 -1.41
N VAL A 202 6.87 -19.70 -1.43
CA VAL A 202 5.45 -20.05 -1.40
C VAL A 202 4.77 -19.78 -2.75
N LEU A 203 5.22 -18.73 -3.46
CA LEU A 203 4.76 -18.31 -4.78
C LEU A 203 5.93 -17.95 -5.67
#